data_8bae33267691b0e1e928a1199e42d3b0
#
_entry.id   8bae33267691b0e1e928a1199e42d3b0
#
_cell.length_a   1.000
_cell.length_b   1.000
_cell.length_c   1.000
_cell.angle_alpha   90.00
_cell.angle_beta   90.00
_cell.angle_gamma   90.00
#
_symmetry.space_group_name_H-M   'P 1'
#
loop_
_entity.id
_entity.type
_entity.pdbx_description
1 polymer ?
#
loop_
_entity_poly.entity_id
_entity_poly.type
_entity_poly.pdbx_seq_one_letter_code
_entity_poly.pdbx_strand_id
1 'polypeptide(L)'
;MGLLLLCQVACGRGSANSSGDDDDDAVTSGGTLAQGGTAPATGGAGNVGGVANPIGGTAPVTGGTGPVGMAGAAGMGGSAGTGGVGGPAKPIWPDGRGPSVAFTAFEAEAMDTNATKTVPTRAFGRLSGESSGRQAVTLSQTGHQVAFKTNAASNSIVVRYSIPDGGHDYKSTLGVFVDGKSRGKLPLTSRYSWTYGDEAAFNKPQQEDKGAGNEHHFFDETHALIGDIPVGATVILRKEADDMAATITIDLVEMEQVGAPLPQPANSVSIKDCGAVPDDNNDDSAAIQKCIDQAQAFNKVLYIPQGQFQSFTKPLSTQKVTVQGAGIWYSAIVGFNAQINCWGAGFCKFSDFALFGDTVLRDDASPETGIRGNLSSSTIQNLWIEHLKVGIWPDKGSGPIAISSVRVRNLMADGVNFYGGTHDSFVENSHFRNTGDDAIAAWSDTYMSPGPSKNNVFRKNYIQIPWKANCFGIYGGQDNKIEDNVCADTVQYPGMFFAEQFNAFPFTGTTEANRNTLLRAGGNAYNHTHGALKFHADQAAVGNIKITTLDIIDPTNAGVHVEGGNVIDKVWLNTVTITNPGQASFYLNAGSQGSLDAVKVTVTGGNPGVVNESGGKFNLIKGDGSTGW
;
A
#
# COMPACT_ATOMS: atom_id res chain seq x y z
N MET A 1 -34.66 22.21 14.72
CA MET A 1 -33.64 23.17 15.19
C MET A 1 -32.44 22.33 15.58
N GLY A 2 -31.65 21.91 14.62
CA GLY A 2 -30.57 20.98 14.79
C GLY A 2 -29.22 21.68 14.57
N LEU A 3 -28.34 21.49 15.48
CA LEU A 3 -26.99 22.01 15.47
C LEU A 3 -26.14 21.08 14.60
N LEU A 4 -25.75 21.53 13.43
CA LEU A 4 -24.72 20.89 12.60
C LEU A 4 -23.37 21.20 13.24
N LEU A 5 -22.73 20.20 13.86
CA LEU A 5 -21.35 20.29 14.32
C LEU A 5 -20.46 19.81 13.16
N LEU A 6 -19.86 20.73 12.45
CA LEU A 6 -18.75 20.48 11.54
C LEU A 6 -17.54 20.05 12.38
N CYS A 7 -17.15 18.79 12.30
CA CYS A 7 -15.85 18.33 12.77
C CYS A 7 -14.80 18.75 11.76
N GLN A 8 -14.18 19.91 11.96
CA GLN A 8 -12.91 20.25 11.35
C GLN A 8 -11.83 19.41 12.06
N VAL A 9 -11.24 18.48 11.35
CA VAL A 9 -9.99 17.86 11.78
C VAL A 9 -8.89 18.88 11.50
N ALA A 10 -8.56 19.67 12.50
CA ALA A 10 -7.38 20.51 12.47
C ALA A 10 -6.16 19.62 12.75
N CYS A 11 -5.31 19.38 11.76
CA CYS A 11 -3.91 19.08 12.00
C CYS A 11 -3.33 20.27 12.78
N GLY A 12 -2.82 20.00 13.97
CA GLY A 12 -2.46 21.02 14.95
C GLY A 12 -1.34 21.94 14.49
N ARG A 13 -1.63 23.23 14.47
CA ARG A 13 -0.59 24.26 14.53
C ARG A 13 -0.16 24.42 15.98
N GLY A 14 0.97 23.86 16.33
CA GLY A 14 1.71 24.21 17.54
C GLY A 14 2.75 25.27 17.22
N SER A 15 2.57 26.48 17.75
CA SER A 15 3.65 27.47 17.76
C SER A 15 4.64 27.13 18.86
N ALA A 16 5.86 26.76 18.51
CA ALA A 16 6.98 26.74 19.45
C ALA A 16 8.25 27.19 18.73
N ASN A 17 8.84 28.26 19.24
CA ASN A 17 10.20 28.67 18.92
C ASN A 17 11.18 27.64 19.49
N SER A 18 11.89 26.92 18.63
CA SER A 18 13.26 26.46 18.92
C SER A 18 13.90 25.95 17.64
N SER A 19 15.14 26.34 17.45
CA SER A 19 16.04 25.93 16.37
C SER A 19 16.30 24.42 16.41
N GLY A 20 15.90 23.72 15.37
CA GLY A 20 16.17 22.30 15.17
C GLY A 20 15.40 21.83 13.94
N ASP A 21 16.09 21.18 13.04
CA ASP A 21 15.61 20.71 11.75
C ASP A 21 14.36 19.84 11.90
N ASP A 22 13.19 20.38 11.59
CA ASP A 22 11.91 19.66 11.63
C ASP A 22 11.56 19.15 10.25
N ASP A 23 11.59 17.83 10.12
CA ASP A 23 11.13 17.09 8.95
C ASP A 23 9.61 16.92 8.96
N ASP A 24 8.85 17.99 9.05
CA ASP A 24 7.40 17.93 8.95
C ASP A 24 6.87 18.85 7.85
N ASP A 25 6.19 18.25 6.90
CA ASP A 25 5.45 18.89 5.82
C ASP A 25 4.41 19.90 6.32
N ALA A 26 4.84 21.06 6.74
CA ALA A 26 3.98 22.22 6.90
C ALA A 26 4.22 23.19 5.74
N VAL A 27 3.53 23.01 4.64
CA VAL A 27 3.46 24.02 3.58
C VAL A 27 2.69 25.22 4.10
N THR A 28 3.41 26.26 4.48
CA THR A 28 2.83 27.58 4.75
C THR A 28 2.65 28.33 3.45
N SER A 29 1.44 28.33 2.89
CA SER A 29 1.04 29.32 1.90
C SER A 29 0.50 30.55 2.62
N GLY A 30 1.34 31.58 2.75
CA GLY A 30 0.94 32.95 3.08
C GLY A 30 0.44 33.65 1.83
N GLY A 31 -0.86 33.80 1.68
CA GLY A 31 -1.50 34.59 0.63
C GLY A 31 -2.48 35.58 1.24
N THR A 32 -2.16 36.85 1.11
CA THR A 32 -2.93 38.02 1.55
C THR A 32 -4.25 38.15 0.76
N LEU A 33 -5.34 38.36 1.48
CA LEU A 33 -6.67 38.69 0.92
C LEU A 33 -6.67 40.05 0.21
N ALA A 34 -7.20 40.06 -1.01
CA ALA A 34 -7.79 41.28 -1.61
C ALA A 34 -9.19 40.93 -2.13
N GLN A 35 -10.14 41.76 -1.72
CA GLN A 35 -11.56 41.66 -2.06
C GLN A 35 -11.86 42.12 -3.48
N GLY A 36 -12.92 41.55 -4.08
CA GLY A 36 -13.88 42.26 -4.91
C GLY A 36 -14.12 41.74 -6.32
N GLY A 37 -15.35 41.36 -6.62
CA GLY A 37 -15.88 41.44 -7.97
C GLY A 37 -16.78 40.29 -8.43
N THR A 38 -18.03 40.61 -8.51
CA THR A 38 -19.24 39.89 -8.94
C THR A 38 -19.19 39.14 -10.28
N ALA A 39 -20.00 38.10 -10.35
CA ALA A 39 -20.33 37.16 -11.45
C ALA A 39 -20.92 37.86 -12.73
N PRO A 40 -21.08 37.14 -13.87
CA PRO A 40 -22.08 36.11 -14.00
C PRO A 40 -21.71 34.88 -14.86
N ALA A 41 -22.54 33.87 -14.69
CA ALA A 41 -22.50 32.55 -15.31
C ALA A 41 -22.79 32.55 -16.83
N THR A 42 -22.11 31.67 -17.57
CA THR A 42 -22.69 31.01 -18.76
C THR A 42 -22.10 29.61 -18.90
N GLY A 43 -22.99 28.67 -19.15
CA GLY A 43 -22.68 27.23 -19.16
C GLY A 43 -21.90 26.79 -20.39
N GLY A 44 -21.26 25.66 -20.21
CA GLY A 44 -20.65 24.85 -21.26
C GLY A 44 -20.46 23.45 -20.74
N ALA A 45 -21.37 22.55 -21.10
CA ALA A 45 -21.24 21.13 -20.83
C ALA A 45 -20.08 20.56 -21.65
N GLY A 46 -19.02 20.14 -20.98
CA GLY A 46 -17.94 19.33 -21.57
C GLY A 46 -18.13 17.87 -21.16
N ASN A 47 -18.50 17.03 -22.12
CA ASN A 47 -18.54 15.58 -22.00
C ASN A 47 -17.15 15.05 -21.66
N VAL A 48 -16.99 14.54 -20.46
CA VAL A 48 -15.84 13.70 -20.10
C VAL A 48 -16.22 12.24 -20.39
N GLY A 49 -15.79 11.73 -21.53
CA GLY A 49 -16.00 10.34 -21.91
C GLY A 49 -15.13 9.41 -21.06
N GLY A 50 -15.74 8.77 -20.08
CA GLY A 50 -15.16 7.63 -19.40
C GLY A 50 -15.10 6.42 -20.33
N VAL A 51 -13.94 5.84 -20.51
CA VAL A 51 -13.78 4.60 -21.28
C VAL A 51 -14.11 3.43 -20.36
N ALA A 52 -15.27 2.83 -20.56
CA ALA A 52 -15.62 1.56 -19.93
C ALA A 52 -14.80 0.43 -20.55
N ASN A 53 -14.15 -0.38 -19.72
CA ASN A 53 -13.58 -1.65 -20.14
C ASN A 53 -14.72 -2.65 -20.39
N PRO A 54 -14.84 -3.24 -21.57
CA PRO A 54 -15.84 -4.26 -21.81
C PRO A 54 -15.41 -5.57 -21.11
N ILE A 55 -16.16 -5.95 -20.09
CA ILE A 55 -16.10 -7.31 -19.55
C ILE A 55 -16.77 -8.21 -20.60
N GLY A 56 -15.97 -9.11 -21.18
CA GLY A 56 -16.36 -9.97 -22.28
C GLY A 56 -17.61 -10.80 -22.02
N GLY A 57 -18.45 -10.86 -23.04
CA GLY A 57 -19.73 -11.55 -23.05
C GLY A 57 -19.61 -13.05 -22.83
N THR A 58 -20.59 -13.56 -22.14
CA THR A 58 -20.79 -14.97 -21.79
C THR A 58 -21.27 -15.82 -22.98
N ALA A 59 -20.64 -16.97 -23.18
CA ALA A 59 -21.27 -18.10 -23.87
C ALA A 59 -21.65 -19.16 -22.80
N PRO A 60 -22.81 -19.84 -22.94
CA PRO A 60 -23.27 -20.78 -21.92
C PRO A 60 -22.59 -22.14 -22.07
N VAL A 61 -22.08 -22.69 -20.99
CA VAL A 61 -21.63 -24.09 -20.92
C VAL A 61 -22.50 -24.83 -19.92
N THR A 62 -23.09 -25.89 -20.39
CA THR A 62 -23.96 -26.85 -19.70
C THR A 62 -23.17 -27.75 -18.74
N GLY A 63 -23.81 -28.09 -17.65
CA GLY A 63 -23.38 -28.69 -16.40
C GLY A 63 -22.56 -29.97 -16.38
N GLY A 64 -21.93 -30.18 -15.26
CA GLY A 64 -21.39 -31.44 -14.81
C GLY A 64 -21.07 -31.35 -13.29
N THR A 65 -21.84 -32.06 -12.48
CA THR A 65 -21.69 -32.16 -11.03
C THR A 65 -20.66 -33.20 -10.64
N GLY A 66 -19.66 -32.81 -9.85
CA GLY A 66 -18.77 -33.76 -9.16
C GLY A 66 -18.21 -33.12 -7.88
N PRO A 67 -18.06 -33.85 -6.76
CA PRO A 67 -17.74 -33.26 -5.47
C PRO A 67 -16.27 -32.85 -5.36
N VAL A 68 -16.04 -31.64 -4.85
CA VAL A 68 -14.71 -31.08 -4.63
C VAL A 68 -14.19 -31.52 -3.27
N GLY A 69 -13.16 -32.36 -3.27
CA GLY A 69 -12.35 -32.65 -2.09
C GLY A 69 -11.36 -31.52 -1.81
N MET A 70 -11.25 -31.14 -0.54
CA MET A 70 -10.22 -30.21 -0.06
C MET A 70 -8.83 -30.81 -0.26
N ALA A 71 -8.00 -30.20 -1.11
CA ALA A 71 -6.59 -30.54 -1.24
C ALA A 71 -5.76 -29.57 -0.38
N GLY A 72 -4.99 -30.14 0.54
CA GLY A 72 -4.08 -29.45 1.43
C GLY A 72 -2.89 -28.87 0.66
N ALA A 73 -2.34 -27.79 1.22
CA ALA A 73 -1.14 -27.11 0.77
C ALA A 73 0.06 -28.07 0.69
N ALA A 74 0.60 -28.30 -0.51
CA ALA A 74 1.83 -29.03 -0.71
C ALA A 74 3.02 -28.09 -0.62
N GLY A 75 3.95 -28.37 0.30
CA GLY A 75 5.22 -27.68 0.44
C GLY A 75 6.13 -27.92 -0.77
N MET A 76 6.75 -26.86 -1.28
CA MET A 76 7.74 -26.94 -2.34
C MET A 76 9.15 -27.11 -1.77
N GLY A 77 9.71 -28.30 -1.92
CA GLY A 77 11.13 -28.58 -1.73
C GLY A 77 11.90 -28.36 -3.03
N GLY A 78 13.03 -27.67 -2.98
CA GLY A 78 13.82 -27.30 -4.12
C GLY A 78 14.85 -28.33 -4.56
N SER A 79 15.20 -28.29 -5.83
CA SER A 79 16.46 -28.84 -6.36
C SER A 79 17.02 -27.91 -7.45
N ALA A 80 18.34 -27.68 -7.39
CA ALA A 80 19.05 -26.87 -8.36
C ALA A 80 19.20 -27.63 -9.69
N GLY A 81 18.90 -26.97 -10.79
CA GLY A 81 19.05 -27.50 -12.15
C GLY A 81 19.22 -26.39 -13.17
N THR A 82 20.20 -26.53 -13.97
CA THR A 82 20.75 -25.78 -15.10
C THR A 82 19.76 -25.07 -16.00
N GLY A 83 20.07 -23.81 -16.35
CA GLY A 83 19.70 -23.03 -17.53
C GLY A 83 18.35 -23.34 -18.18
N GLY A 84 17.29 -22.72 -17.68
CA GLY A 84 15.96 -22.75 -18.28
C GLY A 84 15.22 -21.47 -17.93
N VAL A 85 14.44 -20.97 -18.88
CA VAL A 85 13.57 -19.80 -18.87
C VAL A 85 13.00 -19.53 -17.48
N GLY A 86 13.25 -18.33 -16.94
CA GLY A 86 13.03 -18.01 -15.55
C GLY A 86 11.62 -18.29 -15.04
N GLY A 87 11.53 -19.26 -14.14
CA GLY A 87 10.39 -19.37 -13.22
C GLY A 87 10.52 -18.33 -12.09
N PRO A 88 9.45 -18.06 -11.32
CA PRO A 88 9.50 -17.10 -10.25
C PRO A 88 10.66 -17.44 -9.31
N ALA A 89 11.49 -16.44 -9.05
CA ALA A 89 12.53 -16.56 -8.05
C ALA A 89 11.86 -16.94 -6.73
N LYS A 90 12.44 -17.91 -6.00
CA LYS A 90 12.01 -18.20 -4.65
C LYS A 90 12.11 -16.93 -3.82
N PRO A 91 11.13 -16.68 -2.92
CA PRO A 91 11.26 -15.60 -1.96
C PRO A 91 12.63 -15.67 -1.29
N ILE A 92 13.33 -14.55 -1.20
CA ILE A 92 14.65 -14.46 -0.54
C ILE A 92 14.52 -14.33 0.98
N TRP A 93 13.33 -14.50 1.51
CA TRP A 93 13.05 -14.51 2.94
C TRP A 93 12.65 -15.92 3.42
N PRO A 94 12.81 -16.21 4.73
CA PRO A 94 12.45 -17.50 5.32
C PRO A 94 10.98 -17.88 5.16
N ASP A 95 10.71 -19.17 5.01
CA ASP A 95 9.35 -19.70 4.94
C ASP A 95 8.52 -19.31 6.17
N GLY A 96 7.24 -19.10 5.99
CA GLY A 96 6.28 -18.76 7.05
C GLY A 96 6.14 -17.26 7.33
N ARG A 97 6.90 -16.40 6.63
CA ARG A 97 6.73 -14.95 6.64
C ARG A 97 5.95 -14.48 5.42
N GLY A 98 5.23 -13.40 5.58
CA GLY A 98 4.34 -12.85 4.54
C GLY A 98 3.01 -13.60 4.41
N PRO A 99 2.10 -13.07 3.59
CA PRO A 99 0.77 -13.62 3.40
C PRO A 99 0.76 -14.83 2.48
N SER A 100 -0.31 -15.60 2.55
CA SER A 100 -0.68 -16.52 1.47
C SER A 100 -1.45 -15.73 0.42
N VAL A 101 -0.78 -15.35 -0.66
CA VAL A 101 -1.42 -14.65 -1.79
C VAL A 101 -1.86 -15.62 -2.88
N ALA A 102 -2.94 -15.27 -3.58
CA ALA A 102 -3.48 -16.09 -4.66
C ALA A 102 -2.71 -15.94 -5.99
N PHE A 103 -1.86 -14.92 -6.09
CA PHE A 103 -1.11 -14.62 -7.31
C PHE A 103 0.35 -15.07 -7.24
N THR A 104 0.93 -15.27 -8.42
CA THR A 104 2.38 -15.38 -8.61
C THR A 104 2.88 -14.12 -9.28
N ALA A 105 3.94 -13.52 -8.72
CA ALA A 105 4.61 -12.35 -9.28
C ALA A 105 5.81 -12.75 -10.14
N PHE A 106 6.03 -12.00 -11.22
CA PHE A 106 7.14 -12.13 -12.15
C PHE A 106 7.78 -10.75 -12.33
N GLU A 107 9.06 -10.64 -11.99
CA GLU A 107 9.84 -9.41 -12.18
C GLU A 107 10.21 -9.24 -13.66
N ALA A 108 9.95 -8.06 -14.23
CA ALA A 108 10.14 -7.83 -15.66
C ALA A 108 11.59 -7.99 -16.10
N GLU A 109 12.54 -7.58 -15.26
CA GLU A 109 13.97 -7.72 -15.55
C GLU A 109 14.46 -9.19 -15.53
N ALA A 110 13.70 -10.10 -14.92
CA ALA A 110 13.98 -11.53 -14.97
C ALA A 110 13.36 -12.24 -16.19
N MET A 111 12.51 -11.54 -16.96
CA MET A 111 11.86 -12.08 -18.16
C MET A 111 12.78 -12.05 -19.39
N ASP A 112 12.44 -12.83 -20.39
CA ASP A 112 13.02 -12.70 -21.73
C ASP A 112 12.56 -11.37 -22.34
N THR A 113 13.51 -10.59 -22.86
CA THR A 113 13.20 -9.28 -23.42
C THR A 113 14.14 -8.89 -24.55
N ASN A 114 13.61 -8.19 -25.54
CA ASN A 114 14.38 -7.48 -26.57
C ASN A 114 14.41 -5.96 -26.31
N ALA A 115 13.95 -5.54 -25.12
CA ALA A 115 13.89 -4.14 -24.70
C ALA A 115 15.02 -3.82 -23.69
N THR A 116 15.06 -2.59 -23.20
CA THR A 116 16.13 -2.11 -22.32
C THR A 116 15.78 -2.37 -20.86
N LYS A 117 16.59 -3.14 -20.15
CA LYS A 117 16.54 -3.19 -18.68
C LYS A 117 17.12 -1.89 -18.12
N THR A 118 16.44 -1.30 -17.16
CA THR A 118 16.93 -0.11 -16.46
C THR A 118 18.17 -0.47 -15.63
N VAL A 119 19.02 0.51 -15.37
CA VAL A 119 20.16 0.31 -14.48
C VAL A 119 19.65 0.27 -13.04
N PRO A 120 19.98 -0.78 -12.26
CA PRO A 120 19.57 -0.84 -10.85
C PRO A 120 20.12 0.36 -10.07
N THR A 121 19.27 1.01 -9.29
CA THR A 121 19.67 2.14 -8.47
C THR A 121 18.84 2.20 -7.17
N ARG A 122 19.46 2.76 -6.13
CA ARG A 122 18.82 3.14 -4.87
C ARG A 122 18.51 4.63 -4.81
N ALA A 123 18.74 5.37 -5.90
CA ALA A 123 18.53 6.81 -5.93
C ALA A 123 17.04 7.13 -5.96
N PHE A 124 16.61 7.94 -4.99
CA PHE A 124 15.31 8.55 -4.99
C PHE A 124 15.11 9.40 -6.26
N GLY A 125 13.89 9.51 -6.74
CA GLY A 125 13.57 10.32 -7.93
C GLY A 125 13.86 9.62 -9.26
N ARG A 126 14.20 8.33 -9.27
CA ARG A 126 14.43 7.52 -10.46
C ARG A 126 13.42 6.39 -10.59
N LEU A 127 12.96 6.13 -11.81
CA LEU A 127 12.07 5.00 -12.12
C LEU A 127 12.55 3.69 -11.50
N SER A 128 13.80 3.32 -11.74
CA SER A 128 14.33 2.08 -11.16
C SER A 128 14.50 2.13 -9.64
N GLY A 129 14.62 3.32 -9.03
CA GLY A 129 14.62 3.49 -7.58
C GLY A 129 13.29 3.12 -6.93
N GLU A 130 12.18 3.26 -7.64
CA GLU A 130 10.83 2.89 -7.20
C GLU A 130 10.37 1.53 -7.75
N SER A 131 11.18 0.84 -8.54
CA SER A 131 10.84 -0.49 -9.04
C SER A 131 11.06 -1.56 -7.98
N SER A 132 10.28 -2.64 -8.02
CA SER A 132 10.57 -3.87 -7.30
C SER A 132 11.97 -4.37 -7.70
N GLY A 133 12.75 -4.85 -6.73
CA GLY A 133 14.13 -5.24 -7.03
C GLY A 133 15.06 -4.12 -7.51
N ARG A 134 14.58 -2.86 -7.55
CA ARG A 134 15.33 -1.69 -8.05
C ARG A 134 15.67 -1.77 -9.54
N GLN A 135 14.88 -2.49 -10.33
CA GLN A 135 15.08 -2.63 -11.77
C GLN A 135 13.74 -2.85 -12.48
N ALA A 136 13.63 -2.44 -13.74
CA ALA A 136 12.46 -2.60 -14.59
C ALA A 136 12.89 -2.75 -16.06
N VAL A 137 11.95 -2.95 -16.98
CA VAL A 137 12.19 -3.03 -18.43
C VAL A 137 11.41 -1.94 -19.16
N THR A 138 12.11 -1.14 -19.97
CA THR A 138 11.51 -0.06 -20.76
C THR A 138 11.35 -0.45 -22.22
N LEU A 139 10.11 -0.53 -22.66
CA LEU A 139 9.70 -0.75 -24.05
C LEU A 139 9.63 0.60 -24.77
N SER A 140 10.60 0.90 -25.64
CA SER A 140 10.71 2.22 -26.32
C SER A 140 10.42 2.17 -27.83
N GLN A 141 10.24 0.98 -28.40
CA GLN A 141 9.99 0.79 -29.83
C GLN A 141 8.84 -0.19 -30.04
N THR A 142 8.11 -0.05 -31.16
CA THR A 142 7.16 -1.06 -31.61
C THR A 142 7.82 -2.42 -31.73
N GLY A 143 7.22 -3.45 -31.16
CA GLY A 143 7.76 -4.81 -31.10
C GLY A 143 8.67 -5.09 -29.91
N HIS A 144 9.03 -4.09 -29.11
CA HIS A 144 9.66 -4.34 -27.81
C HIS A 144 8.68 -5.07 -26.88
N GLN A 145 9.19 -6.05 -26.15
CA GLN A 145 8.37 -6.93 -25.34
C GLN A 145 9.11 -7.49 -24.12
N VAL A 146 8.35 -7.96 -23.17
CA VAL A 146 8.79 -8.91 -22.13
C VAL A 146 7.98 -10.20 -22.28
N ALA A 147 8.62 -11.33 -22.02
CA ALA A 147 8.00 -12.65 -22.16
C ALA A 147 8.39 -13.58 -21.01
N PHE A 148 7.43 -14.33 -20.49
CA PHE A 148 7.67 -15.30 -19.41
C PHE A 148 6.75 -16.51 -19.57
N LYS A 149 7.07 -17.60 -18.87
CA LYS A 149 6.22 -18.79 -18.79
C LYS A 149 5.47 -18.85 -17.47
N THR A 150 4.19 -19.13 -17.54
CA THR A 150 3.38 -19.35 -16.34
C THR A 150 3.82 -20.63 -15.62
N ASN A 151 3.86 -20.59 -14.30
CA ASN A 151 4.17 -21.75 -13.45
C ASN A 151 2.93 -22.34 -12.76
N ALA A 152 1.79 -21.67 -12.90
CA ALA A 152 0.48 -22.09 -12.43
C ALA A 152 -0.58 -21.75 -13.49
N ALA A 153 -1.70 -22.46 -13.49
CA ALA A 153 -2.87 -22.03 -14.26
C ALA A 153 -3.33 -20.66 -13.76
N SER A 154 -3.79 -19.82 -14.67
CA SER A 154 -4.26 -18.47 -14.36
C SER A 154 -5.29 -18.00 -15.39
N ASN A 155 -6.03 -16.94 -15.07
CA ASN A 155 -6.97 -16.31 -16.00
C ASN A 155 -7.01 -14.78 -15.84
N SER A 156 -6.14 -14.23 -15.01
CA SER A 156 -6.05 -12.81 -14.73
C SER A 156 -4.63 -12.31 -14.84
N ILE A 157 -4.47 -11.01 -15.01
CA ILE A 157 -3.20 -10.32 -15.05
C ILE A 157 -3.29 -9.00 -14.33
N VAL A 158 -2.25 -8.68 -13.54
CA VAL A 158 -1.97 -7.32 -13.06
C VAL A 158 -0.59 -6.94 -13.60
N VAL A 159 -0.44 -5.74 -14.15
CA VAL A 159 0.84 -5.21 -14.62
C VAL A 159 1.13 -3.91 -13.92
N ARG A 160 2.26 -3.85 -13.20
CA ARG A 160 2.78 -2.60 -12.66
C ARG A 160 3.65 -1.93 -13.71
N TYR A 161 3.28 -0.70 -14.06
CA TYR A 161 3.86 0.00 -15.19
C TYR A 161 4.06 1.48 -14.92
N SER A 162 4.89 2.11 -15.75
CA SER A 162 5.00 3.56 -15.86
C SER A 162 4.98 3.95 -17.33
N ILE A 163 4.26 5.01 -17.65
CA ILE A 163 4.31 5.71 -18.94
C ILE A 163 4.64 7.18 -18.67
N PRO A 164 5.13 7.97 -19.65
CA PRO A 164 5.37 9.39 -19.46
C PRO A 164 4.12 10.10 -18.95
N ASP A 165 4.28 11.09 -18.09
CA ASP A 165 3.17 11.84 -17.52
C ASP A 165 2.24 12.42 -18.58
N GLY A 166 2.77 13.05 -19.61
CA GLY A 166 2.00 13.59 -20.73
C GLY A 166 0.95 14.66 -20.37
N GLY A 167 1.00 15.20 -19.13
CA GLY A 167 0.06 16.19 -18.61
C GLY A 167 -1.13 15.56 -17.88
N HIS A 168 -0.87 14.55 -17.11
CA HIS A 168 -1.83 13.78 -16.31
C HIS A 168 -2.83 12.93 -17.02
N ASP A 169 -3.46 12.16 -17.02
CA ASP A 169 -4.46 11.40 -17.78
C ASP A 169 -4.02 11.11 -19.23
N TYR A 170 -2.69 11.04 -19.46
CA TYR A 170 -2.17 10.54 -20.72
C TYR A 170 -2.52 9.06 -20.86
N LYS A 171 -3.10 8.65 -21.99
CA LYS A 171 -3.62 7.31 -22.19
C LYS A 171 -2.80 6.55 -23.23
N SER A 172 -2.58 5.27 -22.97
CA SER A 172 -1.95 4.35 -23.89
C SER A 172 -2.55 2.96 -23.71
N THR A 173 -1.98 1.99 -24.40
CA THR A 173 -2.33 0.57 -24.28
C THR A 173 -1.09 -0.30 -24.29
N LEU A 174 -1.22 -1.57 -23.89
CA LEU A 174 -0.17 -2.59 -23.89
C LEU A 174 -0.76 -3.92 -24.37
N GLY A 175 -0.23 -4.48 -25.46
CA GLY A 175 -0.71 -5.74 -26.02
C GLY A 175 -0.39 -6.95 -25.13
N VAL A 176 -1.36 -7.83 -24.95
CA VAL A 176 -1.22 -9.12 -24.23
C VAL A 176 -1.35 -10.28 -25.19
N PHE A 177 -0.40 -11.20 -25.16
CA PHE A 177 -0.41 -12.40 -25.99
C PHE A 177 -0.14 -13.64 -25.15
N VAL A 178 -0.82 -14.73 -25.45
CA VAL A 178 -0.61 -16.05 -24.84
C VAL A 178 -0.38 -17.06 -25.95
N ASP A 179 0.77 -17.74 -25.94
CA ASP A 179 1.21 -18.68 -26.97
C ASP A 179 1.04 -18.11 -28.39
N GLY A 180 1.44 -16.83 -28.55
CA GLY A 180 1.37 -16.11 -29.83
C GLY A 180 -0.01 -15.59 -30.21
N LYS A 181 -1.07 -15.89 -29.46
CA LYS A 181 -2.43 -15.42 -29.70
C LYS A 181 -2.74 -14.17 -28.87
N SER A 182 -3.26 -13.13 -29.50
CA SER A 182 -3.69 -11.92 -28.78
C SER A 182 -4.82 -12.23 -27.80
N ARG A 183 -4.72 -11.64 -26.61
CA ARG A 183 -5.75 -11.61 -25.55
C ARG A 183 -6.33 -10.21 -25.36
N GLY A 184 -6.02 -9.28 -26.26
CA GLY A 184 -6.44 -7.89 -26.19
C GLY A 184 -5.34 -6.97 -25.73
N LYS A 185 -5.72 -5.79 -25.30
CA LYS A 185 -4.83 -4.74 -24.78
C LYS A 185 -5.25 -4.30 -23.38
N LEU A 186 -4.27 -4.10 -22.53
CA LEU A 186 -4.47 -3.47 -21.22
C LEU A 186 -4.48 -1.94 -21.42
N PRO A 187 -5.45 -1.21 -20.84
CA PRO A 187 -5.41 0.24 -20.81
C PRO A 187 -4.32 0.72 -19.85
N LEU A 188 -3.59 1.76 -20.24
CA LEU A 188 -2.59 2.43 -19.43
C LEU A 188 -2.95 3.90 -19.29
N THR A 189 -2.70 4.48 -18.12
CA THR A 189 -2.89 5.91 -17.88
C THR A 189 -1.77 6.47 -16.99
N SER A 190 -1.45 7.75 -17.11
CA SER A 190 -0.59 8.47 -16.15
C SER A 190 -1.38 9.18 -15.05
N ARG A 191 -2.70 8.98 -14.98
CA ARG A 191 -3.60 9.73 -14.09
C ARG A 191 -3.24 9.64 -12.61
N TYR A 192 -2.80 8.49 -12.16
CA TYR A 192 -2.54 8.21 -10.74
C TYR A 192 -1.05 8.17 -10.38
N SER A 193 -0.20 8.65 -11.27
CA SER A 193 1.25 8.72 -11.08
C SER A 193 1.79 10.12 -11.35
N TRP A 194 3.07 10.37 -11.06
CA TRP A 194 3.80 11.61 -11.32
C TRP A 194 3.45 12.81 -10.43
N THR A 195 2.44 12.73 -9.58
CA THR A 195 2.03 13.83 -8.69
C THR A 195 1.88 13.36 -7.24
N TYR A 196 1.94 14.31 -6.32
CA TYR A 196 1.69 14.10 -4.90
C TYR A 196 0.76 15.20 -4.39
N GLY A 197 1.18 16.13 -3.58
CA GLY A 197 0.32 17.11 -2.92
C GLY A 197 0.39 18.55 -3.46
N ASP A 198 0.94 18.77 -4.64
CA ASP A 198 1.15 20.10 -5.19
C ASP A 198 0.29 20.33 -6.44
N GLU A 199 -0.81 21.10 -6.30
CA GLU A 199 -1.66 21.47 -7.42
C GLU A 199 -0.93 22.28 -8.50
N ALA A 200 0.09 23.06 -8.13
CA ALA A 200 0.88 23.81 -9.11
C ALA A 200 1.78 22.87 -9.93
N ALA A 201 2.29 21.81 -9.32
CA ALA A 201 2.99 20.76 -10.02
C ALA A 201 2.03 19.89 -10.85
N PHE A 202 0.82 19.65 -10.35
CA PHE A 202 -0.22 18.90 -11.05
C PHE A 202 -0.54 19.46 -12.44
N ASN A 203 -0.52 20.77 -12.62
CA ASN A 203 -0.81 21.39 -13.91
C ASN A 203 0.39 21.43 -14.88
N LYS A 204 1.48 20.70 -14.60
CA LYS A 204 2.68 20.66 -15.43
C LYS A 204 3.19 19.23 -15.57
N PRO A 205 3.62 18.81 -16.77
CA PRO A 205 4.25 17.50 -16.95
C PRO A 205 5.42 17.32 -15.98
N GLN A 206 5.46 16.17 -15.32
CA GLN A 206 6.48 15.82 -14.35
C GLN A 206 7.58 14.96 -14.99
N GLN A 207 8.74 14.92 -14.37
CA GLN A 207 9.92 14.21 -14.84
C GLN A 207 10.64 13.59 -13.64
N GLU A 208 11.48 12.61 -13.87
CA GLU A 208 12.41 12.10 -12.86
C GLU A 208 13.29 13.24 -12.28
N ASP A 209 13.86 13.02 -11.10
CA ASP A 209 14.82 13.91 -10.42
C ASP A 209 14.28 15.30 -10.06
N LYS A 210 13.06 15.39 -9.61
CA LYS A 210 12.49 16.67 -9.14
C LYS A 210 13.10 17.16 -7.84
N GLY A 211 13.61 16.28 -7.00
CA GLY A 211 14.17 16.62 -5.69
C GLY A 211 13.12 16.75 -4.58
N ALA A 212 13.60 17.01 -3.37
CA ALA A 212 12.76 17.12 -2.19
C ALA A 212 11.71 18.25 -2.31
N GLY A 213 10.53 18.01 -1.81
CA GLY A 213 9.39 18.93 -1.92
C GLY A 213 8.64 18.86 -3.25
N ASN A 214 9.11 18.01 -4.15
CA ASN A 214 8.46 17.70 -5.42
C ASN A 214 8.27 16.20 -5.54
N GLU A 215 7.95 15.55 -4.45
CA GLU A 215 7.74 14.11 -4.41
C GLU A 215 6.65 13.71 -5.39
N HIS A 216 6.91 12.62 -6.06
CA HIS A 216 5.97 11.97 -6.96
C HIS A 216 6.38 10.52 -7.07
N HIS A 217 5.41 9.68 -7.33
CA HIS A 217 5.65 8.28 -7.66
C HIS A 217 5.46 8.05 -9.16
N PHE A 218 6.11 7.03 -9.70
CA PHE A 218 6.19 6.84 -11.13
C PHE A 218 5.28 5.75 -11.68
N PHE A 219 4.88 4.80 -10.84
CA PHE A 219 4.21 3.60 -11.29
C PHE A 219 2.75 3.56 -10.85
N ASP A 220 1.95 2.99 -11.71
CA ASP A 220 0.56 2.60 -11.47
C ASP A 220 0.37 1.12 -11.86
N GLU A 221 -0.81 0.58 -11.63
CA GLU A 221 -1.18 -0.78 -12.00
C GLU A 221 -2.38 -0.80 -12.92
N THR A 222 -2.38 -1.76 -13.85
CA THR A 222 -3.55 -2.12 -14.66
C THR A 222 -3.84 -3.60 -14.49
N HIS A 223 -5.10 -3.98 -14.54
CA HIS A 223 -5.50 -5.36 -14.32
C HIS A 223 -6.68 -5.79 -15.23
N ALA A 224 -6.74 -7.07 -15.57
CA ALA A 224 -7.81 -7.64 -16.37
C ALA A 224 -7.97 -9.15 -16.16
N LEU A 225 -9.17 -9.64 -16.39
CA LEU A 225 -9.42 -11.05 -16.69
C LEU A 225 -9.15 -11.28 -18.18
N ILE A 226 -8.22 -12.19 -18.51
CA ILE A 226 -7.72 -12.39 -19.88
C ILE A 226 -8.00 -13.79 -20.42
N GLY A 227 -8.87 -14.53 -19.73
CA GLY A 227 -9.26 -15.91 -20.05
C GLY A 227 -8.21 -16.94 -19.66
N ASP A 228 -8.55 -18.20 -19.73
CA ASP A 228 -7.75 -19.31 -19.23
C ASP A 228 -6.37 -19.39 -19.89
N ILE A 229 -5.37 -19.58 -19.05
CA ILE A 229 -3.96 -19.69 -19.38
C ILE A 229 -3.42 -20.95 -18.68
N PRO A 230 -3.01 -21.97 -19.41
CA PRO A 230 -2.48 -23.18 -18.82
C PRO A 230 -1.08 -22.97 -18.22
N VAL A 231 -0.67 -23.88 -17.34
CA VAL A 231 0.70 -23.96 -16.86
C VAL A 231 1.67 -24.12 -18.01
N GLY A 232 2.78 -23.37 -17.99
CA GLY A 232 3.82 -23.40 -19.01
C GLY A 232 3.52 -22.61 -20.28
N ALA A 233 2.37 -21.96 -20.37
CA ALA A 233 2.05 -21.06 -21.48
C ALA A 233 3.02 -19.86 -21.47
N THR A 234 3.36 -19.37 -22.65
CA THR A 234 4.18 -18.16 -22.82
C THR A 234 3.27 -16.95 -22.86
N VAL A 235 3.42 -16.07 -21.86
CA VAL A 235 2.76 -14.75 -21.81
C VAL A 235 3.73 -13.70 -22.33
N ILE A 236 3.25 -12.83 -23.21
CA ILE A 236 4.03 -11.73 -23.79
C ILE A 236 3.27 -10.44 -23.59
N LEU A 237 3.96 -9.44 -23.05
CA LEU A 237 3.52 -8.05 -23.03
C LEU A 237 4.33 -7.28 -24.05
N ARG A 238 3.68 -6.67 -25.04
CA ARG A 238 4.35 -6.06 -26.18
C ARG A 238 3.79 -4.68 -26.48
N LYS A 239 4.72 -3.73 -26.74
CA LYS A 239 4.39 -2.42 -27.31
C LYS A 239 4.07 -2.57 -28.78
N GLU A 240 2.87 -2.17 -29.17
CA GLU A 240 2.39 -2.22 -30.55
C GLU A 240 2.43 -0.85 -31.24
N ALA A 241 2.21 -0.80 -32.55
CA ALA A 241 2.37 0.43 -33.34
C ALA A 241 1.34 1.52 -32.99
N ASP A 242 0.17 1.11 -32.50
CA ASP A 242 -0.94 1.98 -32.09
C ASP A 242 -0.95 2.34 -30.59
N ASP A 243 0.06 1.87 -29.83
CA ASP A 243 0.23 2.27 -28.43
C ASP A 243 0.85 3.66 -28.36
N MET A 244 0.10 4.61 -27.78
CA MET A 244 0.39 6.04 -27.84
C MET A 244 1.62 6.47 -27.02
N ALA A 245 1.93 5.78 -25.92
CA ALA A 245 3.06 6.15 -25.07
C ALA A 245 4.39 5.94 -25.80
N ALA A 246 5.26 6.94 -25.74
CA ALA A 246 6.60 6.85 -26.32
C ALA A 246 7.40 5.71 -25.68
N THR A 247 7.29 5.56 -24.37
CA THR A 247 7.88 4.47 -23.59
C THR A 247 6.84 3.85 -22.67
N ILE A 248 6.95 2.53 -22.46
CA ILE A 248 6.20 1.80 -21.44
C ILE A 248 7.23 1.06 -20.60
N THR A 249 7.37 1.43 -19.33
CA THR A 249 8.25 0.74 -18.40
C THR A 249 7.43 -0.25 -17.60
N ILE A 250 7.81 -1.52 -17.63
CA ILE A 250 7.15 -2.62 -16.91
C ILE A 250 8.05 -3.02 -15.75
N ASP A 251 7.50 -3.03 -14.55
CA ASP A 251 8.17 -3.41 -13.32
C ASP A 251 7.93 -4.89 -13.01
N LEU A 252 6.69 -5.25 -12.73
CA LEU A 252 6.32 -6.62 -12.43
C LEU A 252 4.95 -6.99 -13.03
N VAL A 253 4.71 -8.30 -13.10
CA VAL A 253 3.45 -8.88 -13.54
C VAL A 253 2.97 -9.88 -12.51
N GLU A 254 1.69 -9.81 -12.13
CA GLU A 254 1.05 -10.83 -11.30
C GLU A 254 0.02 -11.61 -12.10
N MET A 255 -0.03 -12.91 -11.85
CA MET A 255 -0.97 -13.84 -12.48
C MET A 255 -1.66 -14.66 -11.40
N GLU A 256 -2.98 -14.79 -11.47
CA GLU A 256 -3.73 -15.69 -10.56
C GLU A 256 -4.87 -16.42 -11.28
N GLN A 257 -5.31 -17.52 -10.68
CA GLN A 257 -6.51 -18.23 -11.11
C GLN A 257 -7.69 -17.69 -10.30
N VAL A 258 -8.45 -16.79 -10.89
CA VAL A 258 -9.69 -16.25 -10.31
C VAL A 258 -10.81 -17.27 -10.45
N GLY A 259 -11.49 -17.60 -9.36
CA GLY A 259 -12.65 -18.48 -9.35
C GLY A 259 -13.89 -17.85 -9.97
N ALA A 260 -14.99 -18.59 -10.05
CA ALA A 260 -16.26 -18.04 -10.49
C ALA A 260 -16.80 -16.97 -9.52
N PRO A 261 -17.61 -16.01 -9.98
CA PRO A 261 -18.25 -15.03 -9.12
C PRO A 261 -19.05 -15.67 -8.00
N LEU A 262 -18.96 -15.15 -6.79
CA LEU A 262 -19.73 -15.62 -5.66
C LEU A 262 -21.22 -15.34 -5.87
N PRO A 263 -22.11 -16.29 -5.58
CA PRO A 263 -23.54 -16.10 -5.74
C PRO A 263 -24.12 -15.13 -4.70
N GLN A 264 -25.23 -14.49 -5.04
CA GLN A 264 -25.96 -13.65 -4.11
C GLN A 264 -26.43 -14.46 -2.88
N PRO A 265 -26.17 -14.00 -1.64
CA PRO A 265 -26.63 -14.67 -0.42
C PRO A 265 -28.16 -14.75 -0.34
N ALA A 266 -28.69 -15.83 0.22
CA ALA A 266 -30.13 -16.06 0.29
C ALA A 266 -30.91 -14.96 1.04
N ASN A 267 -30.32 -14.40 2.14
CA ASN A 267 -30.96 -13.31 2.90
C ASN A 267 -30.29 -11.98 2.58
N SER A 268 -30.40 -11.51 1.34
CA SER A 268 -29.75 -10.29 0.88
C SER A 268 -30.67 -9.35 0.09
N VAL A 269 -30.18 -8.14 -0.13
CA VAL A 269 -30.72 -7.14 -1.06
C VAL A 269 -29.60 -6.81 -2.03
N SER A 270 -29.83 -6.98 -3.32
CA SER A 270 -28.86 -6.55 -4.33
C SER A 270 -28.97 -5.05 -4.57
N ILE A 271 -27.84 -4.36 -4.75
CA ILE A 271 -27.87 -2.92 -5.08
C ILE A 271 -28.65 -2.64 -6.37
N LYS A 272 -28.76 -3.60 -7.28
CA LYS A 272 -29.60 -3.52 -8.49
C LYS A 272 -31.10 -3.45 -8.17
N ASP A 273 -31.56 -4.02 -7.05
CA ASP A 273 -32.97 -3.96 -6.63
C ASP A 273 -33.42 -2.54 -6.29
N CYS A 274 -32.45 -1.63 -6.03
CA CYS A 274 -32.70 -0.22 -5.73
C CYS A 274 -32.45 0.72 -6.91
N GLY A 275 -32.02 0.17 -8.05
CA GLY A 275 -31.80 0.92 -9.28
C GLY A 275 -30.36 1.17 -9.67
N ALA A 276 -29.36 0.59 -8.97
CA ALA A 276 -27.96 0.67 -9.41
C ALA A 276 -27.77 -0.14 -10.72
N VAL A 277 -27.05 0.43 -11.68
CA VAL A 277 -26.85 -0.16 -13.01
C VAL A 277 -25.34 -0.30 -13.26
N PRO A 278 -24.83 -1.54 -13.43
CA PRO A 278 -23.40 -1.72 -13.64
C PRO A 278 -22.96 -1.19 -15.00
N ASP A 279 -21.73 -0.71 -15.07
CA ASP A 279 -20.99 -0.41 -16.32
C ASP A 279 -21.64 0.66 -17.23
N ASP A 280 -22.52 1.50 -16.70
CA ASP A 280 -23.23 2.54 -17.48
C ASP A 280 -22.65 3.95 -17.29
N ASN A 281 -21.62 4.10 -16.46
CA ASN A 281 -20.96 5.35 -16.11
C ASN A 281 -21.85 6.44 -15.46
N ASN A 282 -23.05 6.08 -15.01
CA ASN A 282 -23.92 6.97 -14.25
C ASN A 282 -23.68 6.81 -12.74
N ASP A 283 -24.03 7.85 -11.96
CA ASP A 283 -23.86 7.83 -10.51
C ASP A 283 -24.89 6.92 -9.82
N ASP A 284 -24.43 5.85 -9.19
CA ASP A 284 -25.22 4.89 -8.43
C ASP A 284 -25.29 5.21 -6.93
N SER A 285 -24.62 6.28 -6.45
CA SER A 285 -24.49 6.58 -5.01
C SER A 285 -25.83 6.56 -4.27
N ALA A 286 -26.87 7.15 -4.88
CA ALA A 286 -28.20 7.20 -4.28
C ALA A 286 -28.91 5.83 -4.25
N ALA A 287 -28.77 5.05 -5.31
CA ALA A 287 -29.34 3.70 -5.41
C ALA A 287 -28.67 2.74 -4.42
N ILE A 288 -27.33 2.78 -4.35
CA ILE A 288 -26.55 1.97 -3.40
C ILE A 288 -26.94 2.35 -1.97
N GLN A 289 -27.00 3.65 -1.62
CA GLN A 289 -27.38 4.09 -0.28
C GLN A 289 -28.79 3.63 0.10
N LYS A 290 -29.75 3.71 -0.82
CA LYS A 290 -31.12 3.21 -0.60
C LYS A 290 -31.13 1.71 -0.27
N CYS A 291 -30.32 0.91 -0.94
CA CYS A 291 -30.20 -0.51 -0.63
C CYS A 291 -29.48 -0.78 0.69
N ILE A 292 -28.47 0.01 1.06
CA ILE A 292 -27.84 -0.02 2.39
C ILE A 292 -28.90 0.20 3.46
N ASP A 293 -29.73 1.24 3.33
CA ASP A 293 -30.78 1.57 4.30
C ASP A 293 -31.79 0.42 4.43
N GLN A 294 -32.18 -0.22 3.33
CA GLN A 294 -33.05 -1.40 3.35
C GLN A 294 -32.38 -2.61 4.01
N ALA A 295 -31.12 -2.89 3.68
CA ALA A 295 -30.37 -3.99 4.28
C ALA A 295 -30.27 -3.83 5.79
N GLN A 296 -29.99 -2.62 6.26
CA GLN A 296 -29.95 -2.28 7.70
C GLN A 296 -31.33 -2.45 8.36
N ALA A 297 -32.37 -1.89 7.76
CA ALA A 297 -33.74 -1.92 8.33
C ALA A 297 -34.29 -3.35 8.50
N PHE A 298 -33.93 -4.25 7.58
CA PHE A 298 -34.42 -5.63 7.54
C PHE A 298 -33.40 -6.68 7.96
N ASN A 299 -32.25 -6.26 8.49
CA ASN A 299 -31.12 -7.13 8.89
C ASN A 299 -30.74 -8.13 7.79
N LYS A 300 -30.56 -7.62 6.57
CA LYS A 300 -30.15 -8.38 5.40
C LYS A 300 -28.70 -8.07 5.02
N VAL A 301 -28.10 -8.96 4.24
CA VAL A 301 -26.83 -8.69 3.57
C VAL A 301 -27.08 -7.73 2.41
N LEU A 302 -26.28 -6.69 2.28
CA LEU A 302 -26.18 -5.94 1.04
C LEU A 302 -25.29 -6.71 0.08
N TYR A 303 -25.78 -7.00 -1.11
CA TYR A 303 -25.02 -7.69 -2.13
C TYR A 303 -24.64 -6.75 -3.28
N ILE A 304 -23.35 -6.73 -3.60
CA ILE A 304 -22.80 -6.03 -4.78
C ILE A 304 -22.57 -7.08 -5.87
N PRO A 305 -23.42 -7.16 -6.90
CA PRO A 305 -23.25 -8.13 -7.99
C PRO A 305 -22.06 -7.76 -8.89
N GLN A 306 -21.77 -8.61 -9.86
CA GLN A 306 -20.75 -8.34 -10.86
C GLN A 306 -21.05 -7.06 -11.63
N GLY A 307 -20.01 -6.22 -11.82
CA GLY A 307 -20.00 -4.95 -12.54
C GLY A 307 -19.28 -3.85 -11.76
N GLN A 308 -19.08 -2.73 -12.42
CA GLN A 308 -18.56 -1.48 -11.84
C GLN A 308 -19.73 -0.54 -11.59
N PHE A 309 -19.86 -0.06 -10.36
CA PHE A 309 -20.92 0.83 -9.92
C PHE A 309 -20.33 2.17 -9.52
N GLN A 310 -20.78 3.24 -10.15
CA GLN A 310 -20.20 4.57 -9.96
C GLN A 310 -20.65 5.21 -8.65
N SER A 311 -19.73 5.84 -7.93
CA SER A 311 -20.01 6.59 -6.71
C SER A 311 -19.32 7.96 -6.79
N PHE A 312 -20.08 9.00 -7.23
CA PHE A 312 -19.53 10.31 -7.49
C PHE A 312 -20.00 11.38 -6.50
N THR A 313 -21.25 11.35 -6.08
CA THR A 313 -21.86 12.47 -5.36
C THR A 313 -21.61 12.46 -3.87
N LYS A 314 -21.47 11.31 -3.25
CA LYS A 314 -21.22 11.20 -1.80
C LYS A 314 -20.67 9.85 -1.39
N PRO A 315 -19.87 9.79 -0.31
CA PRO A 315 -19.50 8.52 0.33
C PRO A 315 -20.73 7.75 0.81
N LEU A 316 -20.66 6.43 0.77
CA LEU A 316 -21.69 5.55 1.28
C LEU A 316 -21.66 5.50 2.82
N SER A 317 -22.82 5.48 3.46
CA SER A 317 -22.97 5.47 4.90
C SER A 317 -23.58 4.16 5.37
N THR A 318 -22.89 3.47 6.27
CA THR A 318 -23.32 2.16 6.80
C THR A 318 -23.32 2.14 8.30
N GLN A 319 -24.11 1.25 8.87
CA GLN A 319 -24.16 0.96 10.30
C GLN A 319 -24.69 -0.45 10.53
N LYS A 320 -23.95 -1.29 11.27
CA LYS A 320 -24.37 -2.66 11.60
C LYS A 320 -24.84 -3.46 10.38
N VAL A 321 -24.12 -3.37 9.27
CA VAL A 321 -24.50 -4.02 8.02
C VAL A 321 -23.40 -4.98 7.55
N THR A 322 -23.82 -6.05 6.89
CA THR A 322 -22.91 -6.90 6.12
C THR A 322 -23.02 -6.51 4.65
N VAL A 323 -21.90 -6.17 4.03
CA VAL A 323 -21.77 -5.91 2.60
C VAL A 323 -20.90 -7.00 2.00
N GLN A 324 -21.42 -7.70 1.01
CA GLN A 324 -20.69 -8.77 0.31
C GLN A 324 -20.76 -8.56 -1.19
N GLY A 325 -19.61 -8.67 -1.87
CA GLY A 325 -19.54 -8.66 -3.33
C GLY A 325 -19.49 -10.05 -3.94
N ALA A 326 -19.49 -10.10 -5.27
CA ALA A 326 -19.27 -11.32 -6.04
C ALA A 326 -17.79 -11.72 -6.14
N GLY A 327 -16.89 -10.97 -5.54
CA GLY A 327 -15.44 -11.16 -5.55
C GLY A 327 -14.71 -9.90 -5.98
N ILE A 328 -13.46 -9.73 -5.53
CA ILE A 328 -12.64 -8.52 -5.78
C ILE A 328 -12.31 -8.27 -7.25
N TRP A 329 -12.46 -9.26 -8.10
CA TRP A 329 -12.29 -9.16 -9.54
C TRP A 329 -13.61 -8.88 -10.29
N TYR A 330 -14.73 -8.98 -9.59
CA TYR A 330 -16.05 -8.94 -10.22
C TYR A 330 -16.90 -7.76 -9.78
N SER A 331 -16.87 -7.39 -8.51
CA SER A 331 -17.69 -6.35 -7.93
C SER A 331 -16.86 -5.16 -7.56
N ALA A 332 -17.11 -4.00 -8.14
CA ALA A 332 -16.38 -2.78 -7.81
C ALA A 332 -17.33 -1.59 -7.60
N ILE A 333 -17.08 -0.83 -6.55
CA ILE A 333 -17.55 0.55 -6.40
C ILE A 333 -16.43 1.44 -6.87
N VAL A 334 -16.69 2.33 -7.84
CA VAL A 334 -15.65 3.10 -8.51
C VAL A 334 -15.93 4.61 -8.48
N GLY A 335 -14.88 5.43 -8.57
CA GLY A 335 -14.97 6.88 -8.67
C GLY A 335 -14.55 7.62 -7.40
N PHE A 336 -14.61 8.95 -7.44
CA PHE A 336 -14.10 9.84 -6.38
C PHE A 336 -14.66 9.52 -4.99
N ASN A 337 -15.93 9.12 -4.89
CA ASN A 337 -16.58 8.72 -3.65
C ASN A 337 -16.72 7.19 -3.50
N ALA A 338 -15.80 6.40 -4.05
CA ALA A 338 -15.71 4.96 -3.77
C ALA A 338 -15.28 4.69 -2.32
N GLN A 339 -16.07 5.18 -1.36
CA GLN A 339 -15.78 5.22 0.07
C GLN A 339 -16.98 4.68 0.85
N ILE A 340 -16.72 3.91 1.91
CA ILE A 340 -17.76 3.38 2.81
C ILE A 340 -17.43 3.80 4.24
N ASN A 341 -18.35 4.56 4.85
CA ASN A 341 -18.25 5.00 6.23
C ASN A 341 -19.10 4.11 7.14
N CYS A 342 -18.52 3.53 8.18
CA CYS A 342 -19.23 2.80 9.22
C CYS A 342 -19.43 3.71 10.43
N TRP A 343 -20.68 4.01 10.77
CA TRP A 343 -21.04 4.93 11.85
C TRP A 343 -21.70 4.24 13.05
N GLY A 344 -22.00 5.01 14.07
CA GLY A 344 -22.71 4.54 15.25
C GLY A 344 -21.87 3.60 16.11
N ALA A 345 -22.39 2.40 16.39
CA ALA A 345 -21.72 1.44 17.27
C ALA A 345 -20.72 0.51 16.57
N GLY A 346 -20.46 0.69 15.26
CA GLY A 346 -19.64 -0.22 14.47
C GLY A 346 -20.41 -1.46 13.98
N PHE A 347 -19.83 -2.66 14.14
CA PHE A 347 -20.38 -3.95 13.69
C PHE A 347 -20.61 -4.05 12.18
N CYS A 348 -19.79 -3.36 11.37
CA CYS A 348 -19.83 -3.47 9.93
C CYS A 348 -19.00 -4.67 9.46
N LYS A 349 -19.50 -5.37 8.44
CA LYS A 349 -18.75 -6.47 7.80
C LYS A 349 -18.67 -6.22 6.31
N PHE A 350 -17.47 -6.17 5.79
CA PHE A 350 -17.20 -5.91 4.38
C PHE A 350 -16.38 -7.05 3.79
N SER A 351 -16.85 -7.65 2.69
CA SER A 351 -16.11 -8.73 2.04
C SER A 351 -16.35 -8.83 0.54
N ASP A 352 -15.33 -9.31 -0.16
CA ASP A 352 -15.40 -9.82 -1.53
C ASP A 352 -15.78 -8.78 -2.61
N PHE A 353 -15.29 -7.55 -2.48
CA PHE A 353 -15.46 -6.50 -3.50
C PHE A 353 -14.26 -5.55 -3.56
N ALA A 354 -14.25 -4.69 -4.56
CA ALA A 354 -13.24 -3.66 -4.75
C ALA A 354 -13.79 -2.25 -4.53
N LEU A 355 -12.90 -1.36 -4.07
CA LEU A 355 -13.08 0.10 -4.02
C LEU A 355 -11.98 0.73 -4.88
N PHE A 356 -12.33 1.23 -6.04
CA PHE A 356 -11.41 1.91 -6.95
C PHE A 356 -11.74 3.40 -6.98
N GLY A 357 -10.93 4.18 -6.27
CA GLY A 357 -11.08 5.62 -6.16
C GLY A 357 -10.68 6.38 -7.42
N ASP A 358 -10.60 7.70 -7.28
CA ASP A 358 -10.14 8.60 -8.34
C ASP A 358 -9.30 9.76 -7.74
N THR A 359 -8.57 9.47 -6.67
CA THR A 359 -7.68 10.43 -6.01
C THR A 359 -6.39 10.56 -6.79
N VAL A 360 -6.08 11.76 -7.23
CA VAL A 360 -4.89 12.07 -8.06
C VAL A 360 -3.86 12.92 -7.32
N LEU A 361 -4.25 13.53 -6.20
CA LEU A 361 -3.40 14.35 -5.34
C LEU A 361 -3.63 14.01 -3.87
N ARG A 362 -2.60 14.15 -3.05
CA ARG A 362 -2.77 14.14 -1.60
C ARG A 362 -3.32 15.49 -1.14
N ASP A 363 -4.53 15.50 -0.64
CA ASP A 363 -5.12 16.62 0.10
C ASP A 363 -5.52 16.13 1.49
N ASP A 364 -4.79 16.58 2.52
CA ASP A 364 -5.04 16.13 3.89
C ASP A 364 -6.36 16.67 4.48
N ALA A 365 -6.94 17.70 3.88
CA ALA A 365 -8.26 18.19 4.22
C ALA A 365 -9.39 17.33 3.60
N SER A 366 -9.10 16.57 2.56
CA SER A 366 -10.07 15.71 1.88
C SER A 366 -10.33 14.41 2.65
N PRO A 367 -11.60 13.94 2.73
CA PRO A 367 -11.95 12.73 3.48
C PRO A 367 -11.72 11.41 2.71
N GLU A 368 -11.10 11.41 1.55
CA GLU A 368 -10.98 10.27 0.62
C GLU A 368 -10.33 9.04 1.24
N THR A 369 -11.14 8.24 1.92
CA THR A 369 -10.73 7.01 2.63
C THR A 369 -11.65 5.87 2.23
N GLY A 370 -11.08 4.73 1.81
CA GLY A 370 -11.88 3.57 1.36
C GLY A 370 -12.86 3.11 2.42
N ILE A 371 -12.37 2.71 3.59
CA ILE A 371 -13.20 2.32 4.74
C ILE A 371 -12.82 3.20 5.94
N ARG A 372 -13.80 3.90 6.52
CA ARG A 372 -13.58 4.73 7.71
C ARG A 372 -14.73 4.70 8.69
N GLY A 373 -14.54 5.35 9.84
CA GLY A 373 -15.56 5.54 10.86
C GLY A 373 -15.35 4.67 12.10
N ASN A 374 -16.37 4.52 12.92
CA ASN A 374 -16.31 3.61 14.07
C ASN A 374 -16.34 2.15 13.58
N LEU A 375 -15.17 1.53 13.53
CA LEU A 375 -15.01 0.16 13.08
C LEU A 375 -15.01 -0.87 14.23
N SER A 376 -15.49 -0.49 15.42
CA SER A 376 -15.55 -1.42 16.56
C SER A 376 -16.36 -2.66 16.22
N SER A 377 -15.83 -3.82 16.59
CA SER A 377 -16.42 -5.14 16.31
C SER A 377 -16.70 -5.41 14.82
N SER A 378 -15.90 -4.80 13.95
CA SER A 378 -16.07 -4.89 12.50
C SER A 378 -15.07 -5.86 11.87
N THR A 379 -15.44 -6.40 10.71
CA THR A 379 -14.61 -7.29 9.90
C THR A 379 -14.46 -6.74 8.49
N ILE A 380 -13.24 -6.67 8.00
CA ILE A 380 -12.88 -6.24 6.64
C ILE A 380 -12.03 -7.36 6.04
N GLN A 381 -12.57 -8.04 5.03
CA GLN A 381 -11.95 -9.23 4.51
C GLN A 381 -12.03 -9.29 2.99
N ASN A 382 -10.94 -9.73 2.34
CA ASN A 382 -10.89 -9.93 0.89
C ASN A 382 -11.44 -8.73 0.11
N LEU A 383 -10.86 -7.56 0.35
CA LEU A 383 -11.13 -6.33 -0.40
C LEU A 383 -9.92 -5.95 -1.27
N TRP A 384 -10.18 -5.29 -2.40
CA TRP A 384 -9.17 -4.59 -3.18
C TRP A 384 -9.45 -3.10 -3.14
N ILE A 385 -8.53 -2.32 -2.54
CA ILE A 385 -8.66 -0.87 -2.36
C ILE A 385 -7.53 -0.19 -3.13
N GLU A 386 -7.87 0.74 -4.01
CA GLU A 386 -6.91 1.38 -4.91
C GLU A 386 -7.34 2.81 -5.27
N HIS A 387 -6.35 3.68 -5.60
CA HIS A 387 -6.55 5.06 -6.06
C HIS A 387 -7.39 5.93 -5.11
N LEU A 388 -7.17 5.77 -3.82
CA LEU A 388 -7.72 6.61 -2.77
C LEU A 388 -6.59 7.31 -2.00
N LYS A 389 -6.91 8.28 -1.15
CA LYS A 389 -5.92 8.86 -0.27
C LYS A 389 -5.49 7.85 0.79
N VAL A 390 -6.42 7.30 1.54
CA VAL A 390 -6.17 6.29 2.59
C VAL A 390 -7.00 5.04 2.32
N GLY A 391 -6.45 3.85 2.61
CA GLY A 391 -7.19 2.61 2.47
C GLY A 391 -8.22 2.41 3.58
N ILE A 392 -7.78 2.25 4.82
CA ILE A 392 -8.64 1.99 5.99
C ILE A 392 -8.21 2.87 7.17
N TRP A 393 -9.16 3.65 7.70
CA TRP A 393 -8.90 4.55 8.82
C TRP A 393 -10.05 4.50 9.85
N PRO A 394 -9.92 3.72 10.93
CA PRO A 394 -10.89 3.72 12.02
C PRO A 394 -10.91 5.05 12.78
N ASP A 395 -12.07 5.41 13.31
CA ASP A 395 -12.20 6.51 14.27
C ASP A 395 -11.51 6.16 15.60
N LYS A 396 -11.13 7.21 16.35
CA LYS A 396 -10.47 7.07 17.66
C LYS A 396 -11.26 6.16 18.61
N GLY A 397 -10.52 5.29 19.28
CA GLY A 397 -11.07 4.34 20.23
C GLY A 397 -11.81 3.16 19.61
N SER A 398 -11.73 2.99 18.30
CA SER A 398 -12.28 1.80 17.64
C SER A 398 -11.55 0.53 18.08
N GLY A 399 -12.29 -0.57 18.19
CA GLY A 399 -11.76 -1.91 18.49
C GLY A 399 -12.80 -2.80 19.17
N PRO A 400 -12.63 -4.13 19.04
CA PRO A 400 -11.72 -4.85 18.17
C PRO A 400 -12.08 -4.74 16.67
N ILE A 401 -11.05 -4.76 15.79
CA ILE A 401 -11.23 -4.74 14.33
C ILE A 401 -10.45 -5.91 13.73
N ALA A 402 -11.09 -6.66 12.83
CA ALA A 402 -10.46 -7.74 12.09
C ALA A 402 -10.27 -7.36 10.62
N ILE A 403 -9.03 -7.15 10.19
CA ILE A 403 -8.69 -6.87 8.79
C ILE A 403 -7.86 -8.04 8.27
N SER A 404 -8.32 -8.70 7.20
CA SER A 404 -7.60 -9.85 6.64
C SER A 404 -7.74 -9.98 5.13
N SER A 405 -6.70 -10.51 4.49
CA SER A 405 -6.66 -10.82 3.06
C SER A 405 -7.04 -9.64 2.15
N VAL A 406 -6.67 -8.42 2.54
CA VAL A 406 -6.91 -7.22 1.72
C VAL A 406 -5.74 -6.97 0.76
N ARG A 407 -6.06 -6.43 -0.42
CA ARG A 407 -5.11 -5.79 -1.35
C ARG A 407 -5.29 -4.30 -1.27
N VAL A 408 -4.28 -3.58 -0.82
CA VAL A 408 -4.31 -2.11 -0.70
C VAL A 408 -3.15 -1.57 -1.53
N ARG A 409 -3.46 -0.80 -2.57
CA ARG A 409 -2.48 -0.43 -3.59
C ARG A 409 -2.67 1.00 -4.09
N ASN A 410 -1.58 1.59 -4.59
CA ASN A 410 -1.61 2.87 -5.32
C ASN A 410 -2.38 3.97 -4.57
N LEU A 411 -2.01 4.21 -3.31
CA LEU A 411 -2.62 5.23 -2.46
C LEU A 411 -1.74 6.47 -2.34
N MET A 412 -2.35 7.62 -2.03
CA MET A 412 -1.65 8.88 -1.78
C MET A 412 -1.22 9.07 -0.33
N ALA A 413 -1.70 8.23 0.60
CA ALA A 413 -1.31 8.22 2.01
C ALA A 413 -1.35 6.78 2.56
N ASP A 414 -1.76 6.60 3.82
CA ASP A 414 -1.69 5.33 4.55
C ASP A 414 -2.49 4.18 3.91
N GLY A 415 -1.93 2.98 4.02
CA GLY A 415 -2.70 1.77 3.71
C GLY A 415 -3.75 1.47 4.78
N VAL A 416 -3.32 1.26 6.02
CA VAL A 416 -4.16 1.12 7.23
C VAL A 416 -3.54 1.93 8.35
N ASN A 417 -4.30 2.83 8.97
CA ASN A 417 -3.82 3.57 10.14
C ASN A 417 -4.70 3.30 11.37
N PHE A 418 -4.19 2.56 12.34
CA PHE A 418 -4.83 2.35 13.63
C PHE A 418 -4.62 3.58 14.53
N TYR A 419 -5.47 4.56 14.30
CA TYR A 419 -5.42 5.89 14.85
C TYR A 419 -5.98 5.98 16.27
N GLY A 420 -5.42 6.85 17.09
CA GLY A 420 -5.94 7.36 18.36
C GLY A 420 -6.73 6.39 19.24
N GLY A 421 -6.06 5.48 19.96
CA GLY A 421 -6.71 4.55 20.89
C GLY A 421 -7.37 3.33 20.24
N THR A 422 -7.11 3.06 18.95
CA THR A 422 -7.50 1.78 18.32
C THR A 422 -6.87 0.62 19.08
N HIS A 423 -7.68 -0.41 19.41
CA HIS A 423 -7.21 -1.45 20.32
C HIS A 423 -7.74 -2.86 19.97
N ASP A 424 -7.02 -3.89 20.45
CA ASP A 424 -7.38 -5.30 20.35
C ASP A 424 -7.71 -5.75 18.91
N SER A 425 -7.00 -5.15 17.94
CA SER A 425 -7.28 -5.23 16.51
C SER A 425 -6.14 -5.90 15.76
N PHE A 426 -6.41 -6.37 14.56
CA PHE A 426 -5.34 -6.93 13.74
C PHE A 426 -5.47 -6.61 12.25
N VAL A 427 -4.29 -6.62 11.59
CA VAL A 427 -4.14 -6.66 10.13
C VAL A 427 -3.32 -7.90 9.79
N GLU A 428 -3.91 -8.83 9.06
CA GLU A 428 -3.22 -10.07 8.75
C GLU A 428 -3.41 -10.54 7.31
N ASN A 429 -2.46 -11.36 6.84
CA ASN A 429 -2.51 -12.06 5.56
C ASN A 429 -2.87 -11.13 4.39
N SER A 430 -2.32 -9.92 4.40
CA SER A 430 -2.69 -8.85 3.48
C SER A 430 -1.50 -8.36 2.66
N HIS A 431 -1.80 -7.78 1.49
CA HIS A 431 -0.80 -7.27 0.56
C HIS A 431 -0.98 -5.77 0.35
N PHE A 432 0.10 -5.03 0.60
CA PHE A 432 0.18 -3.58 0.40
C PHE A 432 1.24 -3.27 -0.64
N ARG A 433 0.96 -2.34 -1.55
CA ARG A 433 1.96 -1.87 -2.51
C ARG A 433 1.69 -0.43 -2.92
N ASN A 434 2.78 0.34 -3.05
CA ASN A 434 2.73 1.70 -3.58
C ASN A 434 1.84 2.64 -2.74
N THR A 435 2.03 2.65 -1.41
CA THR A 435 1.38 3.59 -0.50
C THR A 435 2.18 4.89 -0.42
N GLY A 436 1.51 6.02 -0.30
CA GLY A 436 2.12 7.36 -0.22
C GLY A 436 2.36 7.86 1.19
N ASP A 437 2.13 7.03 2.17
CA ASP A 437 2.47 7.17 3.58
C ASP A 437 2.65 5.77 4.16
N ASP A 438 2.55 5.59 5.47
CA ASP A 438 2.75 4.30 6.13
C ASP A 438 1.80 3.22 5.54
N ALA A 439 2.36 2.10 5.11
CA ALA A 439 1.49 1.03 4.64
C ALA A 439 0.62 0.47 5.78
N ILE A 440 1.20 0.34 6.98
CA ILE A 440 0.48 0.00 8.21
C ILE A 440 1.01 0.88 9.35
N ALA A 441 0.15 1.74 9.89
CA ALA A 441 0.47 2.58 11.04
C ALA A 441 -0.31 2.18 12.29
N ALA A 442 0.31 2.37 13.45
CA ALA A 442 -0.33 2.50 14.75
C ALA A 442 0.06 3.86 15.34
N TRP A 443 -0.77 4.85 15.08
CA TRP A 443 -0.53 6.19 15.57
C TRP A 443 -1.37 6.46 16.84
N SER A 444 -0.66 6.48 17.96
CA SER A 444 -1.23 6.60 19.30
C SER A 444 -1.49 8.06 19.68
N ASP A 445 -2.10 8.85 18.79
CA ASP A 445 -2.36 10.29 18.96
C ASP A 445 -3.08 10.60 20.28
N THR A 446 -2.61 11.62 21.01
CA THR A 446 -3.17 12.06 22.30
C THR A 446 -4.39 12.95 22.14
N TYR A 447 -4.58 13.63 21.00
CA TYR A 447 -5.63 14.61 20.83
C TYR A 447 -7.02 13.94 20.80
N MET A 448 -7.85 14.25 21.81
CA MET A 448 -9.19 13.69 21.99
C MET A 448 -9.27 12.15 21.93
N SER A 449 -8.17 11.46 22.22
CA SER A 449 -8.14 10.01 22.23
C SER A 449 -8.55 9.45 23.59
N PRO A 450 -9.27 8.32 23.66
CA PRO A 450 -9.62 7.69 24.93
C PRO A 450 -8.44 7.00 25.64
N GLY A 451 -7.28 6.95 24.99
CA GLY A 451 -6.06 6.32 25.49
C GLY A 451 -5.11 5.90 24.36
N PRO A 452 -4.03 5.20 24.68
CA PRO A 452 -3.06 4.74 23.71
C PRO A 452 -3.64 3.66 22.78
N SER A 453 -3.16 3.63 21.54
CA SER A 453 -3.39 2.48 20.64
C SER A 453 -2.68 1.26 21.22
N LYS A 454 -3.41 0.15 21.44
CA LYS A 454 -2.90 -0.98 22.23
C LYS A 454 -3.35 -2.36 21.77
N ASN A 455 -2.53 -3.37 22.07
CA ASN A 455 -2.80 -4.78 21.81
C ASN A 455 -3.11 -5.08 20.33
N ASN A 456 -2.62 -4.25 19.41
CA ASN A 456 -2.82 -4.46 17.98
C ASN A 456 -1.77 -5.39 17.42
N VAL A 457 -2.17 -6.22 16.45
CA VAL A 457 -1.30 -7.23 15.85
C VAL A 457 -1.25 -7.07 14.34
N PHE A 458 -0.04 -6.85 13.80
CA PHE A 458 0.23 -6.80 12.37
C PHE A 458 1.01 -8.04 12.00
N ARG A 459 0.40 -9.01 11.30
CA ARG A 459 1.06 -10.28 11.06
C ARG A 459 0.83 -10.84 9.66
N LYS A 460 1.86 -11.53 9.15
CA LYS A 460 1.82 -12.19 7.84
C LYS A 460 1.37 -11.27 6.71
N ASN A 461 1.83 -10.01 6.73
CA ASN A 461 1.58 -9.08 5.66
C ASN A 461 2.82 -8.98 4.74
N TYR A 462 2.60 -8.69 3.47
CA TYR A 462 3.64 -8.33 2.53
C TYR A 462 3.42 -6.89 2.07
N ILE A 463 4.41 -6.05 2.32
CA ILE A 463 4.39 -4.65 1.97
C ILE A 463 5.52 -4.40 0.98
N GLN A 464 5.18 -3.83 -0.19
CA GLN A 464 6.13 -3.51 -1.24
C GLN A 464 6.04 -2.03 -1.59
N ILE A 465 7.22 -1.41 -1.71
CA ILE A 465 7.37 -0.11 -2.37
C ILE A 465 6.42 0.95 -1.78
N PRO A 466 6.36 1.17 -0.46
CA PRO A 466 5.80 2.44 0.01
C PRO A 466 6.68 3.55 -0.57
N TRP A 467 6.09 4.41 -1.41
CA TRP A 467 6.88 5.34 -2.19
C TRP A 467 7.26 6.60 -1.40
N LYS A 468 6.61 6.88 -0.29
CA LYS A 468 7.01 7.99 0.58
C LYS A 468 7.37 7.57 2.00
N ALA A 469 6.54 6.93 2.78
CA ALA A 469 6.83 6.59 4.17
C ALA A 469 7.16 5.10 4.41
N ASN A 470 6.75 4.55 5.54
CA ASN A 470 7.26 3.28 6.06
C ASN A 470 6.42 2.06 5.65
N CYS A 471 6.98 0.86 5.75
CA CYS A 471 6.11 -0.32 5.80
C CYS A 471 5.30 -0.36 7.09
N PHE A 472 5.96 -0.12 8.22
CA PHE A 472 5.34 -0.07 9.54
C PHE A 472 5.76 1.21 10.28
N GLY A 473 4.80 2.09 10.57
CA GLY A 473 4.98 3.25 11.43
C GLY A 473 4.31 3.03 12.78
N ILE A 474 5.10 2.96 13.86
CA ILE A 474 4.60 2.78 15.23
C ILE A 474 4.95 4.01 16.03
N TYR A 475 3.94 4.82 16.28
CA TYR A 475 4.08 6.09 17.00
C TYR A 475 3.51 5.92 18.40
N GLY A 476 4.38 5.56 19.36
CA GLY A 476 4.00 5.27 20.73
C GLY A 476 3.06 4.07 20.91
N GLY A 477 2.29 4.07 22.00
CA GLY A 477 1.28 3.07 22.28
C GLY A 477 1.68 1.98 23.27
N GLN A 478 0.87 0.91 23.33
CA GLN A 478 1.02 -0.13 24.34
C GLN A 478 0.85 -1.53 23.78
N ASP A 479 1.80 -2.43 24.04
CA ASP A 479 1.72 -3.89 23.77
C ASP A 479 1.33 -4.25 22.31
N ASN A 480 1.74 -3.42 21.33
CA ASN A 480 1.51 -3.70 19.92
C ASN A 480 2.51 -4.75 19.40
N LYS A 481 2.11 -5.54 18.37
CA LYS A 481 2.92 -6.62 17.81
C LYS A 481 3.02 -6.59 16.30
N ILE A 482 4.21 -6.88 15.78
CA ILE A 482 4.52 -6.98 14.36
C ILE A 482 5.18 -8.34 14.12
N GLU A 483 4.47 -9.27 13.47
CA GLU A 483 4.90 -10.68 13.43
C GLU A 483 4.84 -11.28 12.03
N ASP A 484 5.85 -12.02 11.63
CA ASP A 484 5.88 -12.81 10.38
C ASP A 484 5.65 -11.97 9.11
N ASN A 485 6.01 -10.69 9.10
CA ASN A 485 5.80 -9.83 7.94
C ASN A 485 7.04 -9.76 7.04
N VAL A 486 6.80 -9.35 5.80
CA VAL A 486 7.83 -8.98 4.84
C VAL A 486 7.59 -7.54 4.39
N CYS A 487 8.64 -6.71 4.47
CA CYS A 487 8.70 -5.36 3.95
C CYS A 487 9.78 -5.31 2.88
N ALA A 488 9.48 -4.83 1.68
CA ALA A 488 10.43 -4.77 0.59
C ALA A 488 10.41 -3.41 -0.12
N ASP A 489 11.62 -2.96 -0.50
CA ASP A 489 11.82 -1.86 -1.43
C ASP A 489 11.21 -0.51 -0.98
N THR A 490 11.35 -0.13 0.30
CA THR A 490 10.95 1.23 0.71
C THR A 490 11.76 2.25 -0.08
N VAL A 491 11.09 3.30 -0.58
CA VAL A 491 11.73 4.25 -1.50
C VAL A 491 12.49 5.32 -0.74
N GLN A 492 11.88 5.91 0.29
CA GLN A 492 12.42 7.05 1.00
C GLN A 492 12.71 6.77 2.49
N TYR A 493 11.87 6.02 3.17
CA TYR A 493 11.81 5.89 4.62
C TYR A 493 12.16 4.47 5.12
N PRO A 494 12.18 4.23 6.44
CA PRO A 494 12.44 2.93 7.02
C PRO A 494 11.45 1.82 6.60
N GLY A 495 11.88 0.59 6.74
CA GLY A 495 10.97 -0.56 6.70
C GLY A 495 10.13 -0.66 7.98
N MET A 496 10.77 -0.52 9.15
CA MET A 496 10.12 -0.40 10.45
C MET A 496 10.58 0.86 11.15
N PHE A 497 9.62 1.65 11.61
CA PHE A 497 9.83 2.91 12.29
C PHE A 497 9.14 2.91 13.65
N PHE A 498 9.90 3.12 14.71
CA PHE A 498 9.41 3.29 16.08
C PHE A 498 9.74 4.69 16.53
N ALA A 499 8.74 5.55 16.71
CA ALA A 499 8.96 6.96 16.99
C ALA A 499 8.03 7.52 18.06
N GLU A 500 8.54 8.51 18.79
CA GLU A 500 7.75 9.42 19.61
C GLU A 500 7.65 10.74 18.88
N GLN A 501 6.72 10.79 17.94
CA GLN A 501 6.39 11.94 17.09
C GLN A 501 4.87 12.15 17.03
N PHE A 502 4.43 13.25 16.47
CA PHE A 502 3.02 13.56 16.19
C PHE A 502 2.12 13.49 17.43
N ASN A 503 2.63 13.98 18.56
CA ASN A 503 1.93 13.99 19.86
C ASN A 503 1.41 12.61 20.28
N ALA A 504 2.20 11.58 20.10
CA ALA A 504 1.81 10.22 20.47
C ALA A 504 1.83 10.01 22.00
N PHE A 505 0.98 9.11 22.47
CA PHE A 505 1.15 8.55 23.82
C PHE A 505 2.46 7.77 23.90
N PRO A 506 3.21 7.86 24.99
CA PRO A 506 4.48 7.15 25.15
C PRO A 506 4.36 5.64 24.99
N PHE A 507 5.45 5.01 24.54
CA PHE A 507 5.57 3.55 24.55
C PHE A 507 5.46 3.00 25.96
N THR A 508 4.47 2.16 26.21
CA THR A 508 4.23 1.47 27.48
C THR A 508 4.03 -0.02 27.27
N GLY A 509 4.08 -0.83 28.35
CA GLY A 509 4.07 -2.27 28.20
C GLY A 509 5.30 -2.76 27.44
N THR A 510 5.11 -3.64 26.44
CA THR A 510 6.19 -4.07 25.55
C THR A 510 5.69 -4.18 24.11
N THR A 511 6.19 -3.31 23.23
CA THR A 511 5.97 -3.45 21.79
C THR A 511 6.95 -4.47 21.22
N GLU A 512 6.44 -5.46 20.50
CA GLU A 512 7.23 -6.60 20.00
C GLU A 512 7.24 -6.65 18.46
N ALA A 513 8.42 -6.86 17.86
CA ALA A 513 8.54 -7.24 16.47
C ALA A 513 9.28 -8.58 16.37
N ASN A 514 8.64 -9.60 15.80
CA ASN A 514 9.15 -10.95 15.80
C ASN A 514 9.01 -11.64 14.44
N ARG A 515 10.07 -12.30 13.98
CA ARG A 515 10.14 -13.04 12.70
C ARG A 515 9.71 -12.19 11.50
N ASN A 516 10.30 -11.01 11.36
CA ASN A 516 10.05 -10.15 10.20
C ASN A 516 11.27 -10.13 9.26
N THR A 517 11.03 -9.72 8.01
CA THR A 517 12.09 -9.47 7.02
C THR A 517 11.96 -8.04 6.48
N LEU A 518 13.08 -7.31 6.46
CA LEU A 518 13.22 -6.02 5.80
C LEU A 518 14.18 -6.19 4.63
N LEU A 519 13.66 -6.15 3.42
CA LEU A 519 14.40 -6.38 2.17
C LEU A 519 14.56 -5.07 1.42
N ARG A 520 15.80 -4.65 1.16
CA ARG A 520 16.12 -3.39 0.45
C ARG A 520 15.35 -2.18 1.03
N ALA A 521 15.17 -2.19 2.36
CA ALA A 521 14.48 -1.13 3.06
C ALA A 521 15.44 0.01 3.47
N GLY A 522 14.87 1.14 3.85
CA GLY A 522 15.58 2.39 4.06
C GLY A 522 15.74 3.19 2.76
N GLY A 523 15.90 4.50 2.86
CA GLY A 523 16.00 5.38 1.71
C GLY A 523 16.50 6.76 2.09
N ASN A 524 16.27 7.72 1.20
CA ASN A 524 16.66 9.11 1.41
C ASN A 524 15.46 10.03 1.17
N ALA A 525 15.19 10.91 2.13
CA ALA A 525 14.17 11.94 2.03
C ALA A 525 14.74 13.26 2.54
N TYR A 526 14.42 14.38 1.91
CA TYR A 526 14.80 15.74 2.35
C TYR A 526 16.25 15.91 2.80
N ASN A 527 17.21 15.28 2.09
CA ASN A 527 18.64 15.22 2.43
C ASN A 527 18.98 14.42 3.71
N HIS A 528 18.04 13.69 4.28
CA HIS A 528 18.28 12.74 5.36
C HIS A 528 18.36 11.31 4.83
N THR A 529 19.17 10.49 5.49
CA THR A 529 19.25 9.06 5.23
C THR A 529 18.48 8.30 6.29
N HIS A 530 17.69 7.31 5.88
CA HIS A 530 16.94 6.44 6.78
C HIS A 530 17.44 5.00 6.67
N GLY A 531 17.68 4.38 7.82
CA GLY A 531 18.01 2.95 7.90
C GLY A 531 16.79 2.06 7.74
N ALA A 532 17.00 0.75 7.60
CA ALA A 532 15.90 -0.20 7.43
C ALA A 532 15.02 -0.35 8.68
N LEU A 533 15.64 -0.43 9.86
CA LEU A 533 15.00 -0.37 11.17
C LEU A 533 15.39 0.94 11.83
N LYS A 534 14.44 1.78 12.22
CA LYS A 534 14.74 3.08 12.82
C LYS A 534 14.02 3.27 14.16
N PHE A 535 14.74 3.86 15.11
CA PHE A 535 14.22 4.36 16.40
C PHE A 535 14.42 5.87 16.44
N HIS A 536 13.37 6.63 16.65
CA HIS A 536 13.41 8.09 16.65
C HIS A 536 12.74 8.68 17.89
N ALA A 537 13.53 9.23 18.80
CA ALA A 537 13.08 9.86 20.02
C ALA A 537 13.06 11.38 19.86
N ASP A 538 12.06 11.91 19.14
CA ASP A 538 11.93 13.32 18.82
C ASP A 538 11.21 14.10 19.96
N GLN A 539 9.94 13.85 20.19
CA GLN A 539 9.12 14.58 21.17
C GLN A 539 9.19 13.97 22.58
N ALA A 540 9.43 12.66 22.69
CA ALA A 540 9.58 11.97 23.96
C ALA A 540 10.54 10.78 23.85
N ALA A 541 10.72 10.06 24.97
CA ALA A 541 11.59 8.89 25.02
C ALA A 541 10.99 7.69 24.30
N VAL A 542 11.78 7.00 23.50
CA VAL A 542 11.43 5.74 22.83
C VAL A 542 11.98 4.56 23.62
N GLY A 543 11.14 3.56 23.90
CA GLY A 543 11.62 2.39 24.65
C GLY A 543 10.57 1.30 24.83
N ASN A 544 10.91 0.29 25.65
CA ASN A 544 10.11 -0.91 25.86
C ASN A 544 9.81 -1.67 24.53
N ILE A 545 10.82 -1.76 23.65
CA ILE A 545 10.71 -2.36 22.32
C ILE A 545 11.60 -3.59 22.23
N LYS A 546 11.02 -4.71 21.81
CA LYS A 546 11.69 -6.01 21.67
C LYS A 546 11.65 -6.49 20.23
N ILE A 547 12.80 -6.53 19.59
CA ILE A 547 12.96 -7.06 18.24
C ILE A 547 13.58 -8.45 18.33
N THR A 548 12.89 -9.46 17.80
CA THR A 548 13.35 -10.85 17.86
C THR A 548 13.26 -11.50 16.48
N THR A 549 14.34 -12.16 16.07
CA THR A 549 14.39 -12.88 14.78
C THR A 549 14.03 -11.98 13.59
N LEU A 550 14.87 -10.99 13.37
CA LEU A 550 14.71 -10.03 12.25
C LEU A 550 15.81 -10.26 11.21
N ASP A 551 15.42 -10.37 9.93
CA ASP A 551 16.35 -10.35 8.82
C ASP A 551 16.29 -9.02 8.08
N ILE A 552 17.41 -8.31 8.03
CA ILE A 552 17.60 -7.07 7.27
C ILE A 552 18.54 -7.41 6.10
N ILE A 553 18.02 -7.36 4.88
CA ILE A 553 18.72 -7.81 3.69
C ILE A 553 18.88 -6.65 2.71
N ASP A 554 20.11 -6.35 2.30
CA ASP A 554 20.47 -5.29 1.35
C ASP A 554 19.85 -3.90 1.70
N PRO A 555 19.88 -3.44 2.96
CA PRO A 555 19.31 -2.14 3.30
C PRO A 555 19.98 -1.04 2.48
N THR A 556 19.21 -0.04 2.07
CA THR A 556 19.72 1.07 1.25
C THR A 556 20.82 1.84 1.97
N ASN A 557 20.65 2.11 3.24
CA ASN A 557 21.59 2.83 4.10
C ASN A 557 22.03 1.93 5.27
N ALA A 558 21.75 2.33 6.49
CA ALA A 558 22.07 1.53 7.67
C ALA A 558 21.08 0.38 7.89
N GLY A 559 21.55 -0.70 8.49
CA GLY A 559 20.68 -1.78 8.97
C GLY A 559 19.77 -1.28 10.08
N VAL A 560 20.37 -0.70 11.12
CA VAL A 560 19.69 -0.11 12.28
C VAL A 560 20.09 1.36 12.41
N HIS A 561 19.13 2.24 12.55
CA HIS A 561 19.30 3.67 12.66
C HIS A 561 18.71 4.19 13.98
N VAL A 562 19.46 4.99 14.70
CA VAL A 562 19.05 5.63 15.97
C VAL A 562 19.16 7.13 15.82
N GLU A 563 18.09 7.84 16.12
CA GLU A 563 17.99 9.30 15.96
C GLU A 563 17.13 9.93 17.06
N GLY A 564 17.32 11.24 17.28
CA GLY A 564 16.50 12.07 18.17
C GLY A 564 17.26 12.61 19.36
N GLY A 565 16.68 13.66 19.97
CA GLY A 565 17.25 14.38 21.12
C GLY A 565 16.83 13.84 22.49
N ASN A 566 15.82 12.97 22.54
CA ASN A 566 15.35 12.33 23.76
C ASN A 566 15.96 10.94 23.95
N VAL A 567 15.68 10.33 25.10
CA VAL A 567 16.29 9.05 25.50
C VAL A 567 15.68 7.89 24.72
N ILE A 568 16.54 7.03 24.18
CA ILE A 568 16.17 5.72 23.67
C ILE A 568 16.75 4.69 24.63
N ASP A 569 15.89 3.97 25.36
CA ASP A 569 16.33 2.93 26.31
C ASP A 569 15.39 1.70 26.27
N LYS A 570 15.79 0.62 26.91
CA LYS A 570 14.99 -0.61 26.93
C LYS A 570 14.57 -1.06 25.52
N VAL A 571 15.52 -0.98 24.60
CA VAL A 571 15.40 -1.51 23.24
C VAL A 571 16.31 -2.72 23.12
N TRP A 572 15.73 -3.86 22.77
CA TRP A 572 16.44 -5.12 22.68
C TRP A 572 16.37 -5.71 21.27
N LEU A 573 17.52 -5.95 20.67
CA LEU A 573 17.68 -6.73 19.45
C LEU A 573 18.18 -8.13 19.83
N ASN A 574 17.45 -9.18 19.46
CA ASN A 574 17.85 -10.55 19.72
C ASN A 574 17.67 -11.40 18.45
N THR A 575 18.76 -12.05 18.02
CA THR A 575 18.78 -12.88 16.81
C THR A 575 18.42 -12.06 15.58
N VAL A 576 19.23 -11.05 15.26
CA VAL A 576 19.07 -10.18 14.08
C VAL A 576 20.19 -10.46 13.10
N THR A 577 19.83 -10.68 11.83
CA THR A 577 20.81 -10.74 10.74
C THR A 577 20.76 -9.47 9.91
N ILE A 578 21.92 -8.91 9.61
CA ILE A 578 22.05 -7.76 8.71
C ILE A 578 23.00 -8.18 7.58
N THR A 579 22.47 -8.23 6.36
CA THR A 579 23.22 -8.65 5.18
C THR A 579 23.41 -7.48 4.22
N ASN A 580 24.66 -7.24 3.79
CA ASN A 580 25.05 -6.22 2.82
C ASN A 580 24.53 -4.80 3.14
N PRO A 581 24.71 -4.26 4.36
CA PRO A 581 24.28 -2.89 4.64
C PRO A 581 24.97 -1.88 3.71
N GLY A 582 24.19 -0.94 3.15
CA GLY A 582 24.68 0.02 2.15
C GLY A 582 25.62 1.07 2.75
N GLN A 583 25.38 1.51 3.99
CA GLN A 583 26.17 2.54 4.67
C GLN A 583 26.86 2.01 5.93
N ALA A 584 26.11 1.37 6.83
CA ALA A 584 26.62 0.84 8.10
C ALA A 584 25.71 -0.26 8.62
N SER A 585 26.18 -1.10 9.55
CA SER A 585 25.31 -2.00 10.29
C SER A 585 24.43 -1.22 11.28
N PHE A 586 25.04 -0.30 12.00
CA PHE A 586 24.37 0.63 12.93
C PHE A 586 24.81 2.07 12.62
N TYR A 587 23.84 2.98 12.58
CA TYR A 587 24.07 4.40 12.48
C TYR A 587 23.40 5.12 13.64
N LEU A 588 24.21 5.80 14.45
CA LEU A 588 23.78 6.50 15.67
C LEU A 588 24.00 7.99 15.44
N ASN A 589 22.93 8.73 15.20
CA ASN A 589 22.98 10.15 14.85
C ASN A 589 23.54 11.01 15.96
N ALA A 590 24.03 12.18 15.57
CA ALA A 590 24.39 13.24 16.49
C ALA A 590 23.18 13.61 17.38
N GLY A 591 23.42 13.77 18.68
CA GLY A 591 22.36 14.09 19.65
C GLY A 591 21.64 12.88 20.25
N SER A 592 21.70 11.71 19.62
CA SER A 592 21.12 10.48 20.18
C SER A 592 21.69 10.17 21.57
N GLN A 593 20.82 9.76 22.51
CA GLN A 593 21.22 9.44 23.86
C GLN A 593 20.46 8.21 24.40
N GLY A 594 21.11 7.44 25.28
CA GLY A 594 20.54 6.24 25.86
C GLY A 594 21.28 4.97 25.52
N SER A 595 20.57 3.85 25.30
CA SER A 595 21.21 2.58 25.01
C SER A 595 20.31 1.60 24.21
N LEU A 596 20.95 0.68 23.51
CA LEU A 596 20.36 -0.44 22.81
C LEU A 596 21.17 -1.70 23.06
N ASP A 597 20.50 -2.78 23.46
CA ASP A 597 21.11 -4.10 23.67
C ASP A 597 21.02 -4.95 22.40
N ALA A 598 22.17 -5.43 21.90
CA ALA A 598 22.25 -6.26 20.70
C ALA A 598 22.86 -7.63 21.03
N VAL A 599 22.01 -8.67 21.14
CA VAL A 599 22.39 -10.04 21.43
C VAL A 599 22.16 -10.92 20.20
N LYS A 600 23.15 -11.74 19.84
CA LYS A 600 23.11 -12.58 18.63
C LYS A 600 22.80 -11.79 17.36
N VAL A 601 23.39 -10.60 17.23
CA VAL A 601 23.31 -9.79 16.01
C VAL A 601 24.47 -10.14 15.10
N THR A 602 24.18 -10.66 13.91
CA THR A 602 25.18 -11.07 12.92
C THR A 602 25.14 -10.15 11.71
N VAL A 603 26.29 -9.59 11.35
CA VAL A 603 26.43 -8.75 10.16
C VAL A 603 27.36 -9.42 9.14
N THR A 604 26.98 -9.43 7.86
CA THR A 604 27.75 -10.02 6.77
C THR A 604 27.70 -9.14 5.53
N GLY A 605 28.83 -9.04 4.83
CA GLY A 605 28.94 -8.28 3.57
C GLY A 605 28.78 -6.76 3.73
N GLY A 606 28.73 -6.04 2.63
CA GLY A 606 28.48 -4.60 2.56
C GLY A 606 29.43 -3.75 3.41
N ASN A 607 28.88 -2.75 4.10
CA ASN A 607 29.58 -1.87 5.04
C ASN A 607 29.20 -2.27 6.48
N PRO A 608 29.90 -3.22 7.12
CA PRO A 608 29.46 -3.80 8.39
C PRO A 608 29.77 -2.92 9.62
N GLY A 609 30.47 -1.81 9.44
CA GLY A 609 30.91 -0.94 10.55
C GLY A 609 29.76 -0.29 11.31
N VAL A 610 30.08 0.23 12.49
CA VAL A 610 29.21 1.10 13.29
C VAL A 610 29.65 2.55 13.10
N VAL A 611 28.71 3.40 12.67
CA VAL A 611 28.89 4.84 12.64
C VAL A 611 28.24 5.43 13.90
N ASN A 612 29.02 6.03 14.78
CA ASN A 612 28.53 6.63 16.03
C ASN A 612 28.90 8.11 16.09
N GLU A 613 27.93 8.97 15.82
CA GLU A 613 28.03 10.42 15.90
C GLU A 613 27.45 11.02 17.20
N SER A 614 26.95 10.17 18.10
CA SER A 614 26.31 10.60 19.36
C SER A 614 27.23 11.34 20.35
N GLY A 615 28.54 11.38 20.08
CA GLY A 615 29.52 11.95 20.99
C GLY A 615 29.67 11.17 22.31
N GLY A 616 29.36 9.87 22.29
CA GLY A 616 29.41 8.99 23.45
C GLY A 616 28.18 9.04 24.36
N LYS A 617 27.12 9.73 23.95
CA LYS A 617 25.86 9.79 24.70
C LYS A 617 24.97 8.58 24.48
N PHE A 618 25.18 7.84 23.41
CA PHE A 618 24.44 6.61 23.10
C PHE A 618 25.35 5.39 23.25
N ASN A 619 24.89 4.39 23.98
CA ASN A 619 25.62 3.15 24.27
C ASN A 619 25.02 1.98 23.48
N LEU A 620 25.68 1.53 22.41
CA LEU A 620 25.36 0.31 21.71
C LEU A 620 26.04 -0.87 22.43
N ILE A 621 25.24 -1.68 23.14
CA ILE A 621 25.72 -2.78 23.97
C ILE A 621 25.77 -4.05 23.13
N LYS A 622 27.01 -4.47 22.79
CA LYS A 622 27.25 -5.71 22.04
C LYS A 622 27.20 -6.90 22.98
N GLY A 623 26.09 -7.64 22.94
CA GLY A 623 25.90 -8.84 23.77
C GLY A 623 26.42 -10.13 23.12
N ASP A 624 26.26 -11.24 23.86
CA ASP A 624 26.75 -12.55 23.50
C ASP A 624 26.24 -13.02 22.12
N GLY A 625 27.14 -13.69 21.38
CA GLY A 625 26.84 -14.23 20.06
C GLY A 625 26.73 -13.20 18.94
N SER A 626 27.01 -11.91 19.21
CA SER A 626 27.01 -10.85 18.19
C SER A 626 28.35 -10.82 17.47
N THR A 627 28.31 -10.78 16.12
CA THR A 627 29.49 -10.88 15.26
C THR A 627 29.38 -9.99 14.01
N GLY A 628 30.53 -9.65 13.42
CA GLY A 628 30.62 -8.99 12.11
C GLY A 628 30.49 -7.46 12.13
N TRP A 629 30.48 -6.83 13.30
CA TRP A 629 30.37 -5.36 13.48
C TRP A 629 31.06 -4.84 14.73
#